data_e149a85b43e30701c39f53e3c4c33c71
#
_entry.id   e149a85b43e30701c39f53e3c4c33c71
#
_cell.length_a   1.000
_cell.length_b   1.000
_cell.length_c   1.000
_cell.angle_alpha   90.00
_cell.angle_beta   90.00
_cell.angle_gamma   90.00
#
_symmetry.space_group_name_H-M   'P 1'
#
loop_
_entity.id
_entity.type
_entity.pdbx_description
1 polymer ?
#
loop_
_entity_poly.entity_id
_entity_poly.type
_entity_poly.pdbx_seq_one_letter_code
_entity_poly.pdbx_strand_id
1 'polypeptide(L)'
;MSSSNSNRGLSYKVILKSTAVAGLAAVLLSSGLPARITSAFAEPVHLDAPQMTGFANIVKAVSPAVVSVRVESRVQPVSDDSSGFSFDFGPGFDQLPDNSPLKRFFKQFGGPDGQKGGQHGEKKPGEKGPLRPVAQGSGFFISEDGYIVTNNHVVSDGSAYVVVMNDGTELPAKLVGTDPRTDLAVLKVEAKDRKFTYVKWADDAKVNVGDWVVAVGNPFGLGGTVTSGIVSAMGRDMNSGPYDDFIQIDAAVNRGNSGGPTFNLNGEVVGINTAIFSPSGGSVGIAFDIPASTAQTVVAELIKSGKIERGWLGVQIQPVTKDIAESLGLSEAQGALVVQPQEDSPGMKAGIKTGDVVTAVNGEPVKDARDLAKRIGALRPGTKTDITIWRNGKSQTLQLTVGTLPPEQKMASKDGNNQQDQGDQKQTSLSSLGITVGPTDDGKGVAVISVDPNSAAADAGIKQGDRIAAVNNKDVSSGNEITSQLDAAKKEGRTKALFQVETDNGSRFVALPTDKG
;
A
#
# COMPACT_ATOMS: atom_id res chain seq x y z
N MET A 1 53.16 29.00 -33.35
CA MET A 1 54.15 27.91 -33.32
C MET A 1 53.49 26.73 -32.67
N SER A 2 53.29 25.75 -33.45
CA SER A 2 53.42 24.30 -33.32
C SER A 2 52.31 23.65 -32.54
N SER A 3 51.30 23.12 -33.21
CA SER A 3 51.14 21.79 -33.85
C SER A 3 51.34 20.67 -32.82
N SER A 4 50.59 19.66 -32.75
CA SER A 4 49.89 18.85 -33.72
C SER A 4 49.20 17.70 -33.02
N ASN A 5 48.08 17.27 -33.57
CA ASN A 5 47.82 15.91 -33.98
C ASN A 5 48.12 14.74 -33.03
N SER A 6 47.15 13.96 -32.62
CA SER A 6 46.74 12.83 -33.46
C SER A 6 45.73 11.99 -32.73
N ASN A 7 44.69 11.59 -33.38
CA ASN A 7 44.02 10.34 -33.06
C ASN A 7 43.16 9.85 -34.21
N ARG A 8 43.73 8.98 -35.00
CA ARG A 8 42.98 8.10 -35.91
C ARG A 8 43.72 6.75 -35.94
N GLY A 9 43.29 5.86 -35.08
CA GLY A 9 43.91 4.54 -34.97
C GLY A 9 42.98 3.40 -34.57
N LEU A 10 41.65 3.64 -34.47
CA LEU A 10 40.72 2.58 -34.02
C LEU A 10 39.83 2.00 -35.12
N SER A 11 39.84 2.52 -36.34
CA SER A 11 38.90 2.09 -37.39
C SER A 11 39.36 0.89 -38.21
N TYR A 12 40.63 0.61 -38.28
CA TYR A 12 41.17 -0.43 -39.19
C TYR A 12 41.09 -1.85 -38.68
N LYS A 13 41.06 -2.06 -37.38
CA LYS A 13 41.00 -3.44 -36.79
C LYS A 13 39.61 -4.07 -36.83
N VAL A 14 38.57 -3.28 -36.93
CA VAL A 14 37.18 -3.82 -36.98
C VAL A 14 36.80 -4.18 -38.42
N ILE A 15 37.31 -3.44 -39.42
CA ILE A 15 37.01 -3.70 -40.83
C ILE A 15 37.75 -4.94 -41.36
N LEU A 16 38.95 -5.24 -40.85
CA LEU A 16 39.68 -6.46 -41.28
C LEU A 16 39.07 -7.76 -40.74
N LYS A 17 38.37 -7.73 -39.60
CA LYS A 17 37.69 -8.93 -39.06
C LYS A 17 36.40 -9.26 -39.81
N SER A 18 35.67 -8.27 -40.29
CA SER A 18 34.44 -8.49 -41.06
C SER A 18 34.69 -8.97 -42.50
N THR A 19 35.78 -8.57 -43.13
CA THR A 19 36.16 -9.02 -44.50
C THR A 19 36.72 -10.44 -44.52
N ALA A 20 37.38 -10.91 -43.45
CA ALA A 20 37.88 -12.29 -43.36
C ALA A 20 36.76 -13.33 -43.25
N VAL A 21 35.66 -13.01 -42.52
CA VAL A 21 34.51 -13.90 -42.39
C VAL A 21 33.71 -14.00 -43.70
N ALA A 22 33.55 -12.90 -44.43
CA ALA A 22 32.87 -12.90 -45.72
C ALA A 22 33.67 -13.63 -46.80
N GLY A 23 35.01 -13.55 -46.77
CA GLY A 23 35.89 -14.28 -47.67
C GLY A 23 35.87 -15.80 -47.47
N LEU A 24 35.80 -16.25 -46.22
CA LEU A 24 35.73 -17.68 -45.89
C LEU A 24 34.38 -18.30 -46.28
N ALA A 25 33.28 -17.57 -46.16
CA ALA A 25 31.96 -18.01 -46.63
C ALA A 25 31.87 -18.14 -48.14
N ALA A 26 32.55 -17.24 -48.92
CA ALA A 26 32.57 -17.30 -50.37
C ALA A 26 33.41 -18.48 -50.91
N VAL A 27 34.51 -18.83 -50.24
CA VAL A 27 35.36 -19.97 -50.60
C VAL A 27 34.68 -21.32 -50.31
N LEU A 28 33.90 -21.40 -49.26
CA LEU A 28 33.12 -22.62 -48.90
C LEU A 28 31.96 -22.88 -49.87
N LEU A 29 31.37 -21.83 -50.46
CA LEU A 29 30.28 -21.94 -51.44
C LEU A 29 30.79 -22.38 -52.84
N SER A 30 32.07 -22.15 -53.17
CA SER A 30 32.66 -22.55 -54.46
C SER A 30 33.24 -23.99 -54.46
N SER A 31 33.39 -24.63 -53.29
CA SER A 31 34.00 -25.94 -53.14
C SER A 31 33.01 -27.12 -53.11
N GLY A 32 31.71 -26.88 -53.26
CA GLY A 32 30.71 -27.94 -53.35
C GLY A 32 30.56 -28.83 -52.08
N LEU A 33 31.14 -28.39 -50.95
CA LEU A 33 30.96 -29.06 -49.66
C LEU A 33 29.62 -28.66 -49.06
N PRO A 34 28.81 -29.60 -48.51
CA PRO A 34 27.58 -29.26 -47.86
C PRO A 34 27.86 -28.32 -46.67
N ALA A 35 27.39 -27.06 -46.76
CA ALA A 35 27.43 -26.13 -45.65
C ALA A 35 26.65 -26.74 -44.48
N ARG A 36 27.34 -27.29 -43.49
CA ARG A 36 26.72 -27.57 -42.20
C ARG A 36 26.35 -26.22 -41.61
N ILE A 37 25.06 -25.90 -41.67
CA ILE A 37 24.49 -24.79 -40.89
C ILE A 37 24.61 -25.24 -39.42
N THR A 38 25.70 -24.81 -38.78
CA THR A 38 25.74 -24.88 -37.31
C THR A 38 24.66 -23.91 -36.83
N SER A 39 23.51 -24.46 -36.46
CA SER A 39 22.53 -23.72 -35.68
C SER A 39 23.29 -23.07 -34.52
N ALA A 40 23.21 -21.77 -34.43
CA ALA A 40 23.67 -21.04 -33.24
C ALA A 40 22.78 -21.52 -32.07
N PHE A 41 23.22 -22.55 -31.35
CA PHE A 41 22.61 -22.92 -30.11
C PHE A 41 22.86 -21.76 -29.13
N ALA A 42 21.81 -21.19 -28.59
CA ALA A 42 21.92 -20.28 -27.46
C ALA A 42 22.67 -21.04 -26.36
N GLU A 43 23.80 -20.51 -25.91
CA GLU A 43 24.51 -21.08 -24.78
C GLU A 43 23.66 -20.90 -23.53
N PRO A 44 23.49 -21.94 -22.71
CA PRO A 44 22.79 -21.80 -21.44
C PRO A 44 23.55 -20.80 -20.56
N VAL A 45 22.80 -19.92 -19.88
CA VAL A 45 23.38 -18.99 -18.91
C VAL A 45 24.01 -19.80 -17.78
N HIS A 46 25.32 -19.68 -17.61
CA HIS A 46 26.05 -20.29 -16.50
C HIS A 46 26.54 -19.22 -15.55
N LEU A 47 26.19 -19.37 -14.26
CA LEU A 47 26.67 -18.50 -13.17
C LEU A 47 27.38 -19.38 -12.16
N ASP A 48 28.57 -18.96 -11.74
CA ASP A 48 29.26 -19.58 -10.59
C ASP A 48 28.50 -19.22 -9.31
N ALA A 49 27.82 -20.18 -8.72
CA ALA A 49 27.04 -19.95 -7.51
C ALA A 49 27.97 -19.71 -6.31
N PRO A 50 27.82 -18.57 -5.59
CA PRO A 50 28.57 -18.36 -4.34
C PRO A 50 28.19 -19.43 -3.32
N GLN A 51 29.18 -19.97 -2.60
CA GLN A 51 28.93 -20.94 -1.52
C GLN A 51 28.23 -20.23 -0.36
N MET A 52 26.94 -20.51 -0.16
CA MET A 52 26.17 -20.03 0.98
C MET A 52 26.44 -20.90 2.20
N THR A 53 27.04 -20.32 3.24
CA THR A 53 27.36 -21.01 4.51
C THR A 53 26.17 -21.13 5.48
N GLY A 54 24.95 -20.80 5.04
CA GLY A 54 23.73 -20.79 5.86
C GLY A 54 23.53 -19.48 6.63
N PHE A 55 22.39 -19.35 7.32
CA PHE A 55 21.98 -18.11 7.99
C PHE A 55 22.34 -18.07 9.49
N ALA A 56 22.96 -19.13 10.04
CA ALA A 56 23.19 -19.28 11.48
C ALA A 56 23.95 -18.10 12.11
N ASN A 57 24.96 -17.57 11.42
CA ASN A 57 25.76 -16.45 11.94
C ASN A 57 24.93 -15.16 12.04
N ILE A 58 24.10 -14.87 11.03
CA ILE A 58 23.22 -13.71 11.03
C ILE A 58 22.22 -13.84 12.16
N VAL A 59 21.52 -14.98 12.21
CA VAL A 59 20.52 -15.29 13.25
C VAL A 59 21.10 -15.12 14.65
N LYS A 60 22.29 -15.67 14.93
CA LYS A 60 22.94 -15.54 16.22
C LYS A 60 23.24 -14.08 16.58
N ALA A 61 23.61 -13.26 15.60
CA ALA A 61 23.93 -11.86 15.80
C ALA A 61 22.69 -11.00 16.07
N VAL A 62 21.59 -11.22 15.32
CA VAL A 62 20.40 -10.33 15.34
C VAL A 62 19.34 -10.78 16.34
N SER A 63 19.21 -12.08 16.65
CA SER A 63 18.18 -12.60 17.55
C SER A 63 18.11 -11.92 18.92
N PRO A 64 19.23 -11.50 19.56
CA PRO A 64 19.14 -10.80 20.85
C PRO A 64 18.43 -9.43 20.77
N ALA A 65 18.34 -8.84 19.57
CA ALA A 65 17.63 -7.59 19.35
C ALA A 65 16.13 -7.78 19.08
N VAL A 66 15.68 -9.00 18.75
CA VAL A 66 14.28 -9.30 18.41
C VAL A 66 13.53 -9.78 19.65
N VAL A 67 12.35 -9.22 19.86
CA VAL A 67 11.56 -9.41 21.09
C VAL A 67 10.13 -9.78 20.76
N SER A 68 9.42 -10.37 21.73
CA SER A 68 7.97 -10.43 21.71
C SER A 68 7.38 -9.19 22.35
N VAL A 69 6.31 -8.66 21.75
CA VAL A 69 5.53 -7.54 22.28
C VAL A 69 4.19 -8.09 22.74
N ARG A 70 3.99 -8.16 24.06
CA ARG A 70 2.71 -8.54 24.66
C ARG A 70 1.95 -7.27 25.04
N VAL A 71 0.69 -7.20 24.59
CA VAL A 71 -0.18 -6.06 24.80
C VAL A 71 -1.28 -6.45 25.77
N GLU A 72 -1.46 -5.66 26.79
CA GLU A 72 -2.44 -5.88 27.83
C GLU A 72 -3.46 -4.75 27.87
N SER A 73 -4.73 -5.10 28.03
CA SER A 73 -5.81 -4.12 28.16
C SER A 73 -6.69 -4.42 29.38
N ARG A 74 -7.39 -3.39 29.83
CA ARG A 74 -8.37 -3.52 30.92
C ARG A 74 -9.69 -3.95 30.32
N VAL A 75 -10.09 -5.17 30.60
CA VAL A 75 -11.40 -5.68 30.19
C VAL A 75 -12.46 -4.93 30.98
N GLN A 76 -13.25 -4.08 30.33
CA GLN A 76 -14.55 -3.70 30.87
C GLN A 76 -15.45 -4.91 30.72
N PRO A 77 -16.26 -5.26 31.76
CA PRO A 77 -17.27 -6.29 31.60
C PRO A 77 -18.30 -5.78 30.61
N VAL A 78 -18.23 -6.27 29.39
CA VAL A 78 -19.26 -6.04 28.37
C VAL A 78 -20.43 -6.93 28.77
N SER A 79 -21.63 -6.36 28.89
CA SER A 79 -22.89 -7.08 28.90
C SER A 79 -22.97 -7.98 27.69
N ASP A 80 -23.40 -9.22 27.87
CA ASP A 80 -23.62 -10.27 26.89
C ASP A 80 -24.20 -9.71 25.58
N ASP A 81 -23.35 -9.38 24.64
CA ASP A 81 -23.66 -9.54 23.20
C ASP A 81 -22.36 -9.47 22.38
N SER A 82 -22.07 -10.61 21.75
CA SER A 82 -21.31 -10.75 20.54
C SER A 82 -19.78 -10.76 20.52
N SER A 83 -19.31 -11.66 19.72
CA SER A 83 -18.03 -11.74 18.98
C SER A 83 -16.75 -11.57 19.81
N GLY A 84 -16.61 -12.42 20.83
CA GLY A 84 -15.29 -12.79 21.32
C GLY A 84 -14.49 -13.47 20.20
N PHE A 85 -13.27 -13.03 19.96
CA PHE A 85 -12.31 -13.76 19.14
C PHE A 85 -12.09 -15.15 19.76
N SER A 86 -12.91 -16.12 19.35
CA SER A 86 -12.69 -17.51 19.68
C SER A 86 -11.64 -18.06 18.74
N PHE A 87 -10.47 -18.37 19.28
CA PHE A 87 -9.45 -19.12 18.55
C PHE A 87 -9.94 -20.58 18.43
N ASP A 88 -10.43 -20.99 17.28
CA ASP A 88 -10.72 -22.39 16.98
C ASP A 88 -9.40 -23.10 16.61
N PHE A 89 -8.88 -23.90 17.53
CA PHE A 89 -7.59 -24.57 17.39
C PHE A 89 -7.69 -25.99 16.79
N GLY A 90 -8.83 -26.38 16.25
CA GLY A 90 -8.99 -27.67 15.59
C GLY A 90 -8.82 -28.90 16.52
N PRO A 91 -9.16 -30.11 16.04
CA PRO A 91 -9.33 -31.31 16.87
C PRO A 91 -8.05 -31.95 17.45
N GLY A 92 -6.87 -31.33 17.31
CA GLY A 92 -5.58 -31.83 17.87
C GLY A 92 -5.15 -31.21 19.19
N PHE A 93 -5.81 -30.14 19.64
CA PHE A 93 -5.39 -29.37 20.81
C PHE A 93 -5.60 -30.14 22.14
N ASP A 94 -6.66 -30.93 22.25
CA ASP A 94 -7.00 -31.67 23.46
C ASP A 94 -6.02 -32.84 23.75
N GLN A 95 -5.23 -33.24 22.76
CA GLN A 95 -4.24 -34.32 22.87
C GLN A 95 -2.89 -33.87 23.41
N LEU A 96 -2.67 -32.57 23.65
CA LEU A 96 -1.43 -32.06 24.21
C LEU A 96 -1.32 -32.38 25.71
N PRO A 97 -0.12 -32.78 26.20
CA PRO A 97 0.12 -32.99 27.64
C PRO A 97 -0.20 -31.74 28.46
N ASP A 98 -0.80 -31.90 29.64
CA ASP A 98 -1.21 -30.77 30.50
C ASP A 98 -0.07 -29.87 30.98
N ASN A 99 1.15 -30.36 30.99
CA ASN A 99 2.37 -29.63 31.34
C ASN A 99 3.10 -29.01 30.16
N SER A 100 2.57 -29.14 28.92
CA SER A 100 3.22 -28.55 27.76
C SER A 100 3.19 -27.01 27.85
N PRO A 101 4.28 -26.32 27.47
CA PRO A 101 4.30 -24.87 27.45
C PRO A 101 3.17 -24.27 26.62
N LEU A 102 2.81 -24.94 25.55
CA LEU A 102 1.73 -24.53 24.63
C LEU A 102 0.35 -24.61 25.32
N LYS A 103 0.04 -25.68 26.05
CA LYS A 103 -1.25 -25.84 26.77
C LYS A 103 -1.35 -24.90 27.95
N ARG A 104 -0.24 -24.62 28.66
CA ARG A 104 -0.17 -23.61 29.73
C ARG A 104 -0.42 -22.20 29.18
N PHE A 105 0.18 -21.88 28.05
CA PHE A 105 -0.03 -20.63 27.37
C PHE A 105 -1.52 -20.44 27.02
N PHE A 106 -2.17 -21.44 26.42
CA PHE A 106 -3.58 -21.35 26.05
C PHE A 106 -4.54 -21.35 27.25
N LYS A 107 -4.24 -22.06 28.33
CA LYS A 107 -5.01 -21.93 29.59
C LYS A 107 -4.91 -20.52 30.18
N GLN A 108 -3.79 -19.83 30.00
CA GLN A 108 -3.57 -18.48 30.48
C GLN A 108 -4.30 -17.43 29.61
N PHE A 109 -4.53 -17.72 28.34
CA PHE A 109 -5.11 -16.80 27.35
C PHE A 109 -6.57 -17.06 26.97
N GLY A 110 -7.32 -17.89 27.68
CA GLY A 110 -8.78 -17.98 27.53
C GLY A 110 -9.32 -19.20 26.84
N GLY A 111 -8.92 -20.39 27.24
CA GLY A 111 -9.69 -21.60 26.94
C GLY A 111 -11.03 -21.62 27.69
N PRO A 112 -12.06 -22.32 27.15
CA PRO A 112 -13.41 -22.33 27.71
C PRO A 112 -13.55 -22.93 29.13
N ASP A 113 -12.50 -23.53 29.69
CA ASP A 113 -12.47 -24.15 31.00
C ASP A 113 -12.06 -23.23 32.17
N GLY A 114 -11.79 -21.96 31.94
CA GLY A 114 -11.38 -21.00 32.98
C GLY A 114 -12.49 -20.48 33.87
N GLN A 115 -13.72 -20.92 33.68
CA GLN A 115 -14.90 -20.37 34.36
C GLN A 115 -15.60 -21.36 35.31
N LYS A 116 -14.85 -21.91 36.27
CA LYS A 116 -15.47 -22.49 37.49
C LYS A 116 -14.72 -22.04 38.74
N GLY A 117 -15.28 -21.06 39.43
CA GLY A 117 -14.90 -20.74 40.79
C GLY A 117 -14.54 -19.28 41.06
N GLY A 118 -15.49 -18.42 41.18
CA GLY A 118 -15.32 -17.07 41.73
C GLY A 118 -16.64 -16.46 42.14
N GLN A 119 -16.91 -16.46 43.44
CA GLN A 119 -18.06 -15.87 44.12
C GLN A 119 -18.35 -14.45 43.63
N HIS A 120 -19.64 -14.15 43.41
CA HIS A 120 -20.15 -12.79 43.22
C HIS A 120 -19.85 -11.92 44.45
N GLY A 121 -18.76 -11.16 44.38
CA GLY A 121 -18.50 -10.03 45.24
C GLY A 121 -19.06 -8.76 44.58
N GLU A 122 -19.91 -8.04 45.25
CA GLU A 122 -20.39 -6.71 44.84
C GLU A 122 -19.20 -5.79 44.55
N LYS A 123 -19.04 -5.37 43.28
CA LYS A 123 -17.97 -4.45 42.85
C LYS A 123 -18.40 -3.02 43.14
N LYS A 124 -17.58 -2.28 43.88
CA LYS A 124 -17.71 -0.84 44.07
C LYS A 124 -17.50 -0.09 42.77
N PRO A 125 -18.30 0.94 42.44
CA PRO A 125 -18.07 1.79 41.28
C PRO A 125 -16.69 2.48 41.37
N GLY A 126 -15.76 2.20 40.44
CA GLY A 126 -14.45 2.84 40.38
C GLY A 126 -13.23 1.91 40.32
N GLU A 127 -13.36 0.60 40.57
CA GLU A 127 -12.23 -0.34 40.40
C GLU A 127 -11.97 -0.66 38.94
N LYS A 128 -10.80 -0.25 38.47
CA LYS A 128 -10.30 -0.60 37.11
C LYS A 128 -10.02 -2.11 37.11
N GLY A 129 -10.67 -2.85 36.21
CA GLY A 129 -10.49 -4.30 36.06
C GLY A 129 -9.01 -4.71 35.86
N PRO A 130 -8.67 -5.98 36.12
CA PRO A 130 -7.32 -6.47 35.94
C PRO A 130 -6.86 -6.37 34.47
N LEU A 131 -5.57 -6.10 34.27
CA LEU A 131 -4.95 -6.17 32.94
C LEU A 131 -4.97 -7.62 32.45
N ARG A 132 -5.39 -7.83 31.20
CA ARG A 132 -5.33 -9.14 30.52
C ARG A 132 -4.67 -8.99 29.16
N PRO A 133 -3.87 -9.96 28.72
CA PRO A 133 -3.32 -9.96 27.38
C PRO A 133 -4.43 -9.97 26.34
N VAL A 134 -4.35 -9.05 25.36
CA VAL A 134 -5.34 -8.88 24.27
C VAL A 134 -4.71 -9.04 22.90
N ALA A 135 -3.43 -8.77 22.75
CA ALA A 135 -2.69 -8.93 21.49
C ALA A 135 -1.23 -9.29 21.77
N GLN A 136 -0.59 -9.89 20.76
CA GLN A 136 0.81 -10.21 20.78
C GLN A 136 1.40 -10.20 19.38
N GLY A 137 2.63 -9.69 19.27
CA GLY A 137 3.41 -9.64 18.05
C GLY A 137 4.90 -9.69 18.34
N SER A 138 5.70 -9.36 17.36
CA SER A 138 7.15 -9.19 17.45
C SER A 138 7.53 -7.73 17.41
N GLY A 139 8.75 -7.43 17.79
CA GLY A 139 9.40 -6.13 17.64
C GLY A 139 10.91 -6.29 17.70
N PHE A 140 11.63 -5.20 17.54
CA PHE A 140 13.08 -5.24 17.61
C PHE A 140 13.66 -3.91 18.11
N PHE A 141 14.79 -4.00 18.82
CA PHE A 141 15.52 -2.82 19.29
C PHE A 141 16.26 -2.13 18.15
N ILE A 142 16.12 -0.82 18.09
CA ILE A 142 16.80 0.07 17.13
C ILE A 142 17.85 0.97 17.80
N SER A 143 17.95 0.91 19.13
CA SER A 143 18.92 1.68 19.92
C SER A 143 19.31 0.96 21.20
N GLU A 144 20.53 1.25 21.69
CA GLU A 144 21.06 0.64 22.93
C GLU A 144 20.29 1.06 24.19
N ASP A 145 19.58 2.17 24.14
CA ASP A 145 18.81 2.73 25.26
C ASP A 145 17.36 2.21 25.31
N GLY A 146 16.95 1.34 24.35
CA GLY A 146 15.72 0.56 24.45
C GLY A 146 14.52 1.08 23.66
N TYR A 147 14.71 1.79 22.54
CA TYR A 147 13.64 2.02 21.58
C TYR A 147 13.38 0.76 20.75
N ILE A 148 12.10 0.41 20.61
CA ILE A 148 11.64 -0.78 19.90
C ILE A 148 10.67 -0.35 18.83
N VAL A 149 10.78 -0.97 17.66
CA VAL A 149 9.82 -0.84 16.56
C VAL A 149 8.96 -2.09 16.50
N THR A 150 7.67 -1.90 16.24
CA THR A 150 6.67 -2.94 16.00
C THR A 150 5.57 -2.38 15.09
N ASN A 151 4.53 -3.17 14.77
CA ASN A 151 3.38 -2.67 14.02
C ASN A 151 2.37 -1.93 14.93
N ASN A 152 1.64 -0.97 14.33
CA ASN A 152 0.56 -0.27 14.99
C ASN A 152 -0.57 -1.23 15.38
N HIS A 153 -0.99 -2.14 14.47
CA HIS A 153 -2.08 -3.09 14.75
C HIS A 153 -1.76 -4.03 15.93
N VAL A 154 -0.48 -4.25 16.27
CA VAL A 154 -0.09 -5.02 17.45
C VAL A 154 -0.39 -4.27 18.73
N VAL A 155 -0.25 -2.93 18.75
CA VAL A 155 -0.30 -2.11 19.98
C VAL A 155 -1.58 -1.27 20.14
N SER A 156 -2.43 -1.21 19.12
CA SER A 156 -3.56 -0.26 19.03
C SER A 156 -4.55 -0.34 20.19
N ASP A 157 -4.84 -1.54 20.72
CA ASP A 157 -5.84 -1.77 21.77
C ASP A 157 -5.21 -1.87 23.17
N GLY A 158 -3.93 -1.50 23.29
CA GLY A 158 -3.15 -1.65 24.51
C GLY A 158 -3.39 -0.56 25.56
N SER A 159 -3.47 -0.98 26.82
CA SER A 159 -3.38 -0.11 28.00
C SER A 159 -2.02 -0.26 28.72
N ALA A 160 -1.33 -1.38 28.52
CA ALA A 160 0.01 -1.67 29.01
C ALA A 160 0.75 -2.56 28.01
N TYR A 161 2.07 -2.45 27.99
CA TYR A 161 2.95 -3.14 27.05
C TYR A 161 4.07 -3.83 27.81
N VAL A 162 4.29 -5.10 27.51
CA VAL A 162 5.38 -5.90 28.07
C VAL A 162 6.21 -6.46 26.93
N VAL A 163 7.50 -6.18 26.98
CA VAL A 163 8.48 -6.72 26.04
C VAL A 163 9.11 -7.96 26.65
N VAL A 164 9.05 -9.09 25.93
CA VAL A 164 9.61 -10.35 26.35
C VAL A 164 10.84 -10.64 25.49
N MET A 165 12.00 -10.70 26.14
CA MET A 165 13.28 -11.01 25.52
C MET A 165 13.38 -12.49 25.15
N ASN A 166 14.36 -12.87 24.31
CA ASN A 166 14.58 -14.28 23.96
C ASN A 166 14.94 -15.19 25.14
N ASP A 167 15.51 -14.62 26.19
CA ASP A 167 15.84 -15.33 27.43
C ASP A 167 14.65 -15.44 28.40
N GLY A 168 13.47 -14.97 27.99
CA GLY A 168 12.26 -14.94 28.81
C GLY A 168 12.16 -13.75 29.77
N THR A 169 13.14 -12.84 29.80
CA THR A 169 13.09 -11.64 30.63
C THR A 169 11.92 -10.73 30.18
N GLU A 170 11.03 -10.39 31.08
CA GLU A 170 9.93 -9.47 30.84
C GLU A 170 10.29 -8.06 31.30
N LEU A 171 10.07 -7.09 30.43
CA LEU A 171 10.36 -5.68 30.69
C LEU A 171 9.13 -4.82 30.38
N PRO A 172 8.70 -3.95 31.29
CA PRO A 172 7.63 -3.00 30.98
C PRO A 172 8.09 -2.00 29.94
N ALA A 173 7.20 -1.63 29.04
CA ALA A 173 7.46 -0.63 28.00
C ALA A 173 6.34 0.42 27.95
N LYS A 174 6.69 1.61 27.45
CA LYS A 174 5.77 2.70 27.19
C LYS A 174 5.60 2.90 25.70
N LEU A 175 4.38 3.19 25.27
CA LEU A 175 4.11 3.61 23.90
C LEU A 175 4.65 5.03 23.72
N VAL A 176 5.55 5.19 22.75
CA VAL A 176 6.10 6.49 22.34
C VAL A 176 5.17 7.15 21.33
N GLY A 177 4.70 6.40 20.34
CA GLY A 177 3.77 6.87 19.35
C GLY A 177 3.43 5.80 18.32
N THR A 178 2.39 6.08 17.53
CA THR A 178 1.89 5.19 16.47
C THR A 178 1.61 5.96 15.20
N ASP A 179 1.68 5.25 14.09
CA ASP A 179 1.22 5.70 12.78
C ASP A 179 0.35 4.61 12.13
N PRO A 180 -0.99 4.72 12.22
CA PRO A 180 -1.90 3.75 11.63
C PRO A 180 -1.78 3.62 10.11
N ARG A 181 -1.36 4.67 9.40
CA ARG A 181 -1.29 4.69 7.93
C ARG A 181 -0.13 3.90 7.34
N THR A 182 0.97 3.80 8.07
CA THR A 182 2.10 2.95 7.70
C THR A 182 2.18 1.70 8.56
N ASP A 183 1.21 1.50 9.46
CA ASP A 183 1.15 0.39 10.40
C ASP A 183 2.41 0.25 11.27
N LEU A 184 2.98 1.38 11.73
CA LEU A 184 4.19 1.41 12.57
C LEU A 184 3.90 1.95 13.97
N ALA A 185 4.64 1.43 14.95
CA ALA A 185 4.63 1.90 16.32
C ALA A 185 6.03 1.87 16.94
N VAL A 186 6.26 2.77 17.90
CA VAL A 186 7.49 2.81 18.69
C VAL A 186 7.16 2.64 20.16
N LEU A 187 7.83 1.69 20.79
CA LEU A 187 7.83 1.49 22.24
C LEU A 187 9.17 1.90 22.83
N LYS A 188 9.17 2.23 24.14
CA LYS A 188 10.38 2.49 24.92
C LYS A 188 10.39 1.63 26.16
N VAL A 189 11.40 0.78 26.31
CA VAL A 189 11.63 0.01 27.52
C VAL A 189 12.27 0.91 28.59
N GLU A 190 11.77 0.85 29.80
CA GLU A 190 12.30 1.57 30.94
C GLU A 190 13.27 0.67 31.73
N ALA A 191 14.55 0.70 31.35
CA ALA A 191 15.61 -0.01 32.07
C ALA A 191 16.85 0.88 32.16
N LYS A 192 17.02 1.57 33.30
CA LYS A 192 18.02 2.63 33.47
C LYS A 192 19.48 2.15 33.40
N ASP A 193 19.74 0.86 33.70
CA ASP A 193 21.12 0.32 33.83
C ASP A 193 21.40 -0.82 32.84
N ARG A 194 20.60 -0.96 31.81
CA ARG A 194 20.73 -2.03 30.81
C ARG A 194 20.94 -1.45 29.42
N LYS A 195 21.97 -1.94 28.72
CA LYS A 195 22.16 -1.70 27.28
C LYS A 195 21.58 -2.87 26.50
N PHE A 196 20.91 -2.55 25.41
CA PHE A 196 20.27 -3.53 24.54
C PHE A 196 21.09 -3.73 23.27
N THR A 197 21.17 -4.98 22.81
CA THR A 197 21.60 -5.26 21.44
C THR A 197 20.56 -4.69 20.51
N TYR A 198 20.98 -3.94 19.50
CA TYR A 198 20.10 -3.31 18.53
C TYR A 198 20.59 -3.56 17.11
N VAL A 199 19.71 -3.39 16.13
CA VAL A 199 19.98 -3.60 14.72
C VAL A 199 19.94 -2.30 13.92
N LYS A 200 20.58 -2.30 12.76
CA LYS A 200 20.65 -1.15 11.85
C LYS A 200 19.67 -1.33 10.68
N TRP A 201 19.26 -0.21 10.12
CA TRP A 201 18.49 -0.18 8.88
C TRP A 201 19.39 -0.44 7.68
N ALA A 202 18.91 -1.22 6.73
CA ALA A 202 19.52 -1.35 5.41
C ALA A 202 19.17 -0.13 4.53
N ASP A 203 19.97 0.08 3.49
CA ASP A 203 19.62 0.94 2.37
C ASP A 203 18.76 0.12 1.39
N ASP A 204 17.45 0.21 1.53
CA ASP A 204 16.49 -0.57 0.73
C ASP A 204 16.45 -0.16 -0.76
N ALA A 205 17.04 0.99 -1.13
CA ALA A 205 17.27 1.34 -2.53
C ALA A 205 18.27 0.40 -3.24
N LYS A 206 19.06 -0.37 -2.47
CA LYS A 206 20.00 -1.36 -2.98
C LYS A 206 19.45 -2.79 -2.99
N VAL A 207 18.26 -2.98 -2.44
CA VAL A 207 17.59 -4.28 -2.40
C VAL A 207 16.99 -4.60 -3.75
N ASN A 208 17.24 -5.81 -4.24
CA ASN A 208 16.77 -6.27 -5.54
C ASN A 208 15.87 -7.51 -5.40
N VAL A 209 15.00 -7.71 -6.36
CA VAL A 209 14.25 -8.96 -6.49
C VAL A 209 15.25 -10.10 -6.69
N GLY A 210 15.11 -11.16 -5.87
CA GLY A 210 16.03 -12.28 -5.82
C GLY A 210 17.04 -12.25 -4.68
N ASP A 211 17.20 -11.12 -3.98
CA ASP A 211 18.08 -11.04 -2.82
C ASP A 211 17.56 -11.90 -1.66
N TRP A 212 18.48 -12.61 -1.00
CA TRP A 212 18.15 -13.40 0.17
C TRP A 212 17.74 -12.53 1.35
N VAL A 213 16.69 -12.97 2.04
CA VAL A 213 16.20 -12.35 3.26
C VAL A 213 15.96 -13.37 4.37
N VAL A 214 16.08 -12.91 5.61
CA VAL A 214 15.84 -13.71 6.81
C VAL A 214 14.84 -12.96 7.69
N ALA A 215 13.61 -13.48 7.76
CA ALA A 215 12.58 -12.95 8.64
C ALA A 215 12.73 -13.56 10.05
N VAL A 216 12.80 -12.69 11.06
CA VAL A 216 12.98 -13.09 12.45
C VAL A 216 11.83 -12.52 13.28
N GLY A 217 11.16 -13.39 14.02
CA GLY A 217 10.13 -13.01 14.97
C GLY A 217 10.36 -13.67 16.32
N ASN A 218 9.62 -13.23 17.32
CA ASN A 218 9.55 -13.92 18.62
C ASN A 218 8.06 -14.14 19.00
N PRO A 219 7.33 -14.91 18.16
CA PRO A 219 5.95 -15.19 18.45
C PRO A 219 5.82 -15.88 19.81
N PHE A 220 4.95 -15.34 20.66
CA PHE A 220 4.64 -15.90 21.96
C PHE A 220 5.78 -15.89 23.01
N GLY A 221 6.93 -15.26 22.74
CA GLY A 221 8.06 -15.22 23.68
C GLY A 221 8.71 -16.60 23.90
N LEU A 222 8.61 -17.50 22.92
CA LEU A 222 9.07 -18.90 23.02
C LEU A 222 10.53 -19.10 22.57
N GLY A 223 11.30 -18.03 22.37
CA GLY A 223 12.72 -18.12 22.01
C GLY A 223 13.06 -17.84 20.56
N GLY A 224 12.15 -17.19 19.84
CA GLY A 224 12.39 -16.75 18.47
C GLY A 224 12.00 -17.77 17.39
N THR A 225 11.59 -17.24 16.24
CA THR A 225 11.29 -17.99 15.02
C THR A 225 12.05 -17.35 13.86
N VAL A 226 12.68 -18.18 13.03
CA VAL A 226 13.47 -17.73 11.88
C VAL A 226 12.98 -18.44 10.64
N THR A 227 12.73 -17.67 9.60
CA THR A 227 12.44 -18.18 8.26
C THR A 227 13.32 -17.46 7.25
N SER A 228 13.60 -18.07 6.11
CA SER A 228 14.38 -17.46 5.04
C SER A 228 13.65 -17.58 3.71
N GLY A 229 13.94 -16.66 2.84
CA GLY A 229 13.39 -16.60 1.49
C GLY A 229 14.12 -15.54 0.69
N ILE A 230 13.46 -15.03 -0.33
CA ILE A 230 13.97 -13.97 -1.19
C ILE A 230 12.99 -12.80 -1.27
N VAL A 231 13.49 -11.67 -1.72
CA VAL A 231 12.64 -10.58 -2.19
C VAL A 231 11.97 -11.02 -3.48
N SER A 232 10.65 -11.15 -3.46
CA SER A 232 9.84 -11.61 -4.62
C SER A 232 9.38 -10.45 -5.50
N ALA A 233 9.15 -9.26 -4.93
CA ALA A 233 8.78 -8.05 -5.66
C ALA A 233 8.99 -6.80 -4.81
N MET A 234 9.09 -5.64 -5.47
CA MET A 234 9.19 -4.32 -4.86
C MET A 234 7.97 -3.48 -5.22
N GLY A 235 7.64 -2.49 -4.38
CA GLY A 235 6.59 -1.51 -4.67
C GLY A 235 5.17 -2.10 -4.75
N ARG A 236 4.88 -3.16 -3.97
CA ARG A 236 3.56 -3.78 -3.97
C ARG A 236 2.52 -2.89 -3.32
N ASP A 237 1.36 -2.87 -3.97
CA ASP A 237 0.15 -2.22 -3.53
C ASP A 237 -0.86 -3.26 -3.06
N MET A 238 -1.33 -3.13 -1.84
CA MET A 238 -2.37 -3.99 -1.29
C MET A 238 -3.75 -3.31 -1.26
N ASN A 239 -3.86 -2.09 -1.83
CA ASN A 239 -5.04 -1.23 -1.75
C ASN A 239 -5.47 -0.92 -0.30
N SER A 240 -4.52 -0.93 0.65
CA SER A 240 -4.77 -0.57 2.04
C SER A 240 -4.61 0.93 2.30
N GLY A 241 -3.97 1.65 1.37
CA GLY A 241 -3.84 3.10 1.48
C GLY A 241 -2.88 3.74 0.48
N PRO A 242 -2.81 5.07 0.48
CA PRO A 242 -1.96 5.82 -0.45
C PRO A 242 -0.45 5.68 -0.15
N TYR A 243 -0.10 5.11 0.99
CA TYR A 243 1.30 4.90 1.41
C TYR A 243 1.79 3.48 1.16
N ASP A 244 0.99 2.65 0.48
CA ASP A 244 1.35 1.29 0.10
C ASP A 244 2.58 1.30 -0.80
N ASP A 245 3.64 0.62 -0.33
CA ASP A 245 4.91 0.47 -1.03
C ASP A 245 5.67 -0.70 -0.43
N PHE A 246 5.02 -1.86 -0.41
CA PHE A 246 5.55 -3.00 0.32
C PHE A 246 6.62 -3.75 -0.47
N ILE A 247 7.58 -4.31 0.27
CA ILE A 247 8.48 -5.34 -0.24
C ILE A 247 7.75 -6.68 -0.09
N GLN A 248 7.59 -7.42 -1.18
CA GLN A 248 7.05 -8.78 -1.12
C GLN A 248 8.19 -9.77 -0.94
N ILE A 249 8.04 -10.67 0.04
CA ILE A 249 8.98 -11.75 0.31
C ILE A 249 8.26 -13.11 0.31
N ASP A 250 9.01 -14.19 0.09
CA ASP A 250 8.49 -15.56 0.18
C ASP A 250 8.91 -16.29 1.46
N ALA A 251 9.73 -15.64 2.31
CA ALA A 251 9.98 -16.13 3.66
C ALA A 251 8.67 -16.33 4.40
N ALA A 252 8.51 -17.46 5.07
CA ALA A 252 7.25 -17.81 5.74
C ALA A 252 6.98 -16.87 6.93
N VAL A 253 5.98 -16.00 6.81
CA VAL A 253 5.48 -15.11 7.86
C VAL A 253 4.11 -15.61 8.32
N ASN A 254 3.92 -15.74 9.63
CA ASN A 254 2.69 -16.18 10.25
C ASN A 254 2.33 -15.26 11.42
N ARG A 255 1.14 -15.46 12.01
CA ARG A 255 0.69 -14.70 13.18
C ARG A 255 1.74 -14.71 14.29
N GLY A 256 2.03 -13.54 14.84
CA GLY A 256 3.07 -13.32 15.85
C GLY A 256 4.40 -12.84 15.29
N ASN A 257 4.68 -13.01 13.98
CA ASN A 257 5.85 -12.42 13.33
C ASN A 257 5.65 -10.94 12.96
N SER A 258 4.39 -10.47 12.93
CA SER A 258 4.07 -9.05 12.66
C SER A 258 4.81 -8.13 13.61
N GLY A 259 5.44 -7.08 13.07
CA GLY A 259 6.31 -6.15 13.78
C GLY A 259 7.76 -6.62 13.92
N GLY A 260 8.05 -7.88 13.58
CA GLY A 260 9.41 -8.40 13.52
C GLY A 260 10.16 -7.94 12.27
N PRO A 261 11.50 -7.91 12.32
CA PRO A 261 12.34 -7.47 11.21
C PRO A 261 12.57 -8.57 10.18
N THR A 262 12.74 -8.16 8.93
CA THR A 262 13.36 -8.94 7.87
C THR A 262 14.74 -8.38 7.59
N PHE A 263 15.76 -9.24 7.60
CA PHE A 263 17.17 -8.90 7.47
C PHE A 263 17.73 -9.27 6.10
N ASN A 264 18.69 -8.48 5.62
CA ASN A 264 19.61 -8.90 4.57
C ASN A 264 20.73 -9.80 5.13
N LEU A 265 21.63 -10.27 4.26
CA LEU A 265 22.76 -11.13 4.68
C LEU A 265 23.82 -10.42 5.53
N ASN A 266 23.76 -9.10 5.65
CA ASN A 266 24.61 -8.30 6.53
C ASN A 266 24.04 -8.14 7.94
N GLY A 267 22.81 -8.64 8.20
CA GLY A 267 22.10 -8.43 9.46
C GLY A 267 21.50 -7.04 9.61
N GLU A 268 21.24 -6.34 8.49
CA GLU A 268 20.58 -5.05 8.46
C GLU A 268 19.11 -5.24 8.10
N VAL A 269 18.22 -4.45 8.70
CA VAL A 269 16.77 -4.53 8.49
C VAL A 269 16.39 -3.95 7.14
N VAL A 270 15.90 -4.77 6.22
CA VAL A 270 15.36 -4.36 4.90
C VAL A 270 13.89 -4.00 4.97
N GLY A 271 13.16 -4.58 5.93
CA GLY A 271 11.74 -4.31 6.11
C GLY A 271 11.20 -4.85 7.42
N ILE A 272 9.93 -4.53 7.69
CA ILE A 272 9.19 -4.94 8.88
C ILE A 272 7.99 -5.78 8.44
N ASN A 273 7.93 -7.04 8.88
CA ASN A 273 6.81 -7.93 8.57
C ASN A 273 5.50 -7.31 9.06
N THR A 274 4.52 -7.14 8.17
CA THR A 274 3.23 -6.53 8.53
C THR A 274 2.04 -7.39 8.14
N ALA A 275 2.00 -7.92 6.92
CA ALA A 275 0.84 -8.63 6.40
C ALA A 275 1.24 -9.86 5.58
N ILE A 276 0.28 -10.76 5.38
CA ILE A 276 0.39 -11.88 4.44
C ILE A 276 -0.84 -11.90 3.53
N PHE A 277 -0.65 -12.34 2.29
CA PHE A 277 -1.77 -12.78 1.48
C PHE A 277 -2.00 -14.26 1.75
N SER A 278 -3.17 -14.60 2.28
CA SER A 278 -3.47 -15.98 2.66
C SER A 278 -4.96 -16.30 2.56
N PRO A 279 -5.34 -17.28 1.74
CA PRO A 279 -6.73 -17.79 1.71
C PRO A 279 -7.11 -18.61 2.95
N SER A 280 -6.12 -19.17 3.67
CA SER A 280 -6.33 -20.09 4.81
C SER A 280 -5.90 -19.55 6.16
N GLY A 281 -5.31 -18.33 6.19
CA GLY A 281 -4.75 -17.71 7.40
C GLY A 281 -3.30 -18.11 7.73
N GLY A 282 -2.71 -19.10 7.04
CA GLY A 282 -1.29 -19.48 7.14
C GLY A 282 -0.47 -18.97 5.96
N SER A 283 0.86 -18.99 6.08
CA SER A 283 1.76 -18.56 5.00
C SER A 283 1.64 -19.44 3.77
N VAL A 284 1.52 -18.80 2.61
CA VAL A 284 1.56 -19.45 1.27
C VAL A 284 2.74 -18.91 0.43
N GLY A 285 3.76 -18.31 1.08
CA GLY A 285 4.92 -17.73 0.40
C GLY A 285 4.64 -16.35 -0.18
N ILE A 286 3.64 -15.62 0.33
CA ILE A 286 3.36 -14.23 -0.03
C ILE A 286 3.22 -13.41 1.24
N ALA A 287 4.29 -12.73 1.62
CA ALA A 287 4.34 -11.84 2.76
C ALA A 287 4.78 -10.45 2.32
N PHE A 288 4.43 -9.45 3.10
CA PHE A 288 4.64 -8.04 2.82
C PHE A 288 5.33 -7.36 3.99
N ASP A 289 6.41 -6.65 3.68
CA ASP A 289 7.21 -5.89 4.61
C ASP A 289 7.09 -4.40 4.33
N ILE A 290 7.00 -3.59 5.38
CA ILE A 290 7.17 -2.14 5.31
C ILE A 290 8.65 -1.86 5.05
N PRO A 291 9.04 -1.12 3.97
CA PRO A 291 10.43 -0.85 3.63
C PRO A 291 11.19 -0.11 4.75
N ALA A 292 12.49 -0.40 4.88
CA ALA A 292 13.36 0.22 5.88
C ALA A 292 13.39 1.75 5.78
N SER A 293 13.39 2.34 4.59
CA SER A 293 13.38 3.79 4.37
C SER A 293 12.11 4.45 4.92
N THR A 294 10.94 3.83 4.66
CA THR A 294 9.66 4.26 5.23
C THR A 294 9.68 4.17 6.74
N ALA A 295 10.12 3.02 7.27
CA ALA A 295 10.18 2.79 8.71
C ALA A 295 11.12 3.77 9.41
N GLN A 296 12.32 3.99 8.88
CA GLN A 296 13.31 4.91 9.45
C GLN A 296 12.76 6.35 9.56
N THR A 297 12.08 6.83 8.52
CA THR A 297 11.49 8.16 8.50
C THR A 297 10.37 8.31 9.54
N VAL A 298 9.44 7.36 9.56
CA VAL A 298 8.30 7.36 10.49
C VAL A 298 8.77 7.22 11.93
N VAL A 299 9.65 6.26 12.21
CA VAL A 299 10.19 5.99 13.55
C VAL A 299 10.93 7.20 14.12
N ALA A 300 11.76 7.87 13.30
CA ALA A 300 12.47 9.08 13.73
C ALA A 300 11.50 10.19 14.15
N GLU A 301 10.41 10.40 13.41
CA GLU A 301 9.41 11.40 13.75
C GLU A 301 8.58 10.99 14.99
N LEU A 302 8.21 9.70 15.12
CA LEU A 302 7.52 9.19 16.32
C LEU A 302 8.37 9.36 17.59
N ILE A 303 9.67 9.10 17.54
CA ILE A 303 10.58 9.32 18.67
C ILE A 303 10.64 10.79 19.05
N LYS A 304 10.65 11.69 18.04
CA LYS A 304 10.79 13.12 18.24
C LYS A 304 9.53 13.79 18.77
N SER A 305 8.35 13.42 18.26
CA SER A 305 7.10 14.15 18.46
C SER A 305 5.95 13.30 19.03
N GLY A 306 6.10 11.99 19.08
CA GLY A 306 5.06 11.04 19.49
C GLY A 306 3.94 10.85 18.46
N LYS A 307 3.95 11.56 17.34
CA LYS A 307 2.91 11.51 16.30
C LYS A 307 3.48 11.86 14.93
N ILE A 308 2.79 11.43 13.89
CA ILE A 308 3.09 11.84 12.51
C ILE A 308 2.11 12.93 12.07
N GLU A 309 2.62 14.10 11.74
CA GLU A 309 1.84 15.16 11.12
C GLU A 309 2.06 15.13 9.60
N ARG A 310 1.02 14.81 8.85
CA ARG A 310 1.07 14.76 7.39
C ARG A 310 0.42 15.97 6.75
N GLY A 311 1.02 16.40 5.66
CA GLY A 311 0.42 17.38 4.79
C GLY A 311 -0.88 16.89 4.17
N TRP A 312 -1.80 17.80 3.90
CA TRP A 312 -3.12 17.52 3.37
C TRP A 312 -3.59 18.59 2.40
N LEU A 313 -4.08 18.16 1.24
CA LEU A 313 -4.76 19.01 0.25
C LEU A 313 -6.27 19.05 0.45
N GLY A 314 -6.84 17.94 0.93
CA GLY A 314 -8.29 17.77 1.06
C GLY A 314 -8.99 17.66 -0.28
N VAL A 315 -8.46 16.81 -1.15
CA VAL A 315 -9.07 16.43 -2.43
C VAL A 315 -9.19 14.92 -2.50
N GLN A 316 -10.33 14.44 -2.98
CA GLN A 316 -10.48 13.04 -3.37
C GLN A 316 -9.90 12.88 -4.77
N ILE A 317 -9.04 11.88 -4.98
CA ILE A 317 -8.32 11.68 -6.23
C ILE A 317 -8.46 10.26 -6.74
N GLN A 318 -8.30 10.10 -8.05
CA GLN A 318 -8.21 8.80 -8.70
C GLN A 318 -7.09 8.77 -9.75
N PRO A 319 -6.61 7.56 -10.16
CA PRO A 319 -5.62 7.43 -11.22
C PRO A 319 -6.13 7.95 -12.56
N VAL A 320 -5.21 8.49 -13.36
CA VAL A 320 -5.46 8.89 -14.76
C VAL A 320 -5.16 7.69 -15.65
N THR A 321 -6.20 7.02 -16.16
CA THR A 321 -6.05 5.96 -17.16
C THR A 321 -5.77 6.53 -18.55
N LYS A 322 -5.37 5.70 -19.52
CA LYS A 322 -5.14 6.14 -20.90
C LYS A 322 -6.40 6.78 -21.51
N ASP A 323 -7.57 6.18 -21.26
CA ASP A 323 -8.85 6.69 -21.75
C ASP A 323 -9.24 8.03 -21.11
N ILE A 324 -8.95 8.19 -19.81
CA ILE A 324 -9.17 9.47 -19.11
C ILE A 324 -8.21 10.54 -19.66
N ALA A 325 -6.93 10.21 -19.86
CA ALA A 325 -5.96 11.14 -20.43
C ALA A 325 -6.40 11.63 -21.82
N GLU A 326 -6.84 10.71 -22.68
CA GLU A 326 -7.37 11.04 -24.01
C GLU A 326 -8.59 11.95 -23.92
N SER A 327 -9.57 11.65 -23.04
CA SER A 327 -10.77 12.45 -22.86
C SER A 327 -10.48 13.89 -22.38
N LEU A 328 -9.36 14.09 -21.66
CA LEU A 328 -8.92 15.38 -21.14
C LEU A 328 -7.90 16.09 -22.05
N GLY A 329 -7.48 15.46 -23.15
CA GLY A 329 -6.45 15.98 -24.04
C GLY A 329 -5.06 16.03 -23.40
N LEU A 330 -4.76 15.13 -22.47
CA LEU A 330 -3.42 14.91 -21.91
C LEU A 330 -2.61 14.04 -22.86
N SER A 331 -1.32 14.35 -23.02
CA SER A 331 -0.40 13.58 -23.87
C SER A 331 -0.05 12.22 -23.26
N GLU A 332 -0.11 12.10 -21.94
CA GLU A 332 0.29 10.91 -21.18
C GLU A 332 -0.70 10.61 -20.06
N ALA A 333 -0.83 9.34 -19.70
CA ALA A 333 -1.65 8.89 -18.58
C ALA A 333 -0.89 9.08 -17.25
N GLN A 334 -0.65 10.34 -16.88
CA GLN A 334 0.08 10.73 -15.68
C GLN A 334 -0.71 11.76 -14.86
N GLY A 335 -0.37 11.84 -13.56
CA GLY A 335 -1.02 12.75 -12.63
C GLY A 335 -2.15 12.13 -11.83
N ALA A 336 -2.86 12.95 -11.08
CA ALA A 336 -3.97 12.56 -10.23
C ALA A 336 -5.22 13.35 -10.58
N LEU A 337 -6.27 12.67 -11.01
CA LEU A 337 -7.56 13.29 -11.34
C LEU A 337 -8.32 13.59 -10.04
N VAL A 338 -8.71 14.84 -9.86
CA VAL A 338 -9.50 15.30 -8.71
C VAL A 338 -10.96 14.93 -8.94
N VAL A 339 -11.45 14.03 -8.13
CA VAL A 339 -12.86 13.61 -8.12
C VAL A 339 -13.71 14.66 -7.43
N GLN A 340 -13.26 15.11 -6.26
CA GLN A 340 -13.97 16.12 -5.48
C GLN A 340 -13.03 16.80 -4.48
N PRO A 341 -12.97 18.14 -4.43
CA PRO A 341 -12.41 18.89 -3.31
C PRO A 341 -13.33 18.77 -2.08
N GLN A 342 -12.74 18.54 -0.91
CA GLN A 342 -13.48 18.50 0.35
C GLN A 342 -13.80 19.93 0.82
N GLU A 343 -14.94 20.09 1.47
CA GLU A 343 -15.35 21.39 2.02
C GLU A 343 -14.28 21.91 2.99
N ASP A 344 -14.06 23.22 2.95
CA ASP A 344 -13.08 23.94 3.78
C ASP A 344 -11.62 23.49 3.65
N SER A 345 -11.31 22.61 2.70
CA SER A 345 -9.95 22.10 2.46
C SER A 345 -9.01 23.16 1.88
N PRO A 346 -7.69 22.98 2.05
CA PRO A 346 -6.68 23.81 1.38
C PRO A 346 -6.81 23.81 -0.14
N GLY A 347 -7.11 22.65 -0.75
CA GLY A 347 -7.30 22.52 -2.19
C GLY A 347 -8.49 23.32 -2.71
N MET A 348 -9.63 23.23 -2.02
CA MET A 348 -10.83 24.01 -2.38
C MET A 348 -10.55 25.53 -2.26
N LYS A 349 -9.92 25.96 -1.17
CA LYS A 349 -9.56 27.39 -0.95
C LYS A 349 -8.59 27.92 -1.99
N ALA A 350 -7.69 27.08 -2.49
CA ALA A 350 -6.77 27.43 -3.57
C ALA A 350 -7.41 27.41 -4.97
N GLY A 351 -8.67 26.97 -5.09
CA GLY A 351 -9.40 26.93 -6.35
C GLY A 351 -9.19 25.65 -7.16
N ILE A 352 -8.75 24.56 -6.55
CA ILE A 352 -8.80 23.22 -7.16
C ILE A 352 -10.27 22.83 -7.30
N LYS A 353 -10.62 22.25 -8.44
CA LYS A 353 -12.00 21.87 -8.82
C LYS A 353 -12.07 20.40 -9.22
N THR A 354 -13.27 19.86 -9.18
CA THR A 354 -13.62 18.58 -9.77
C THR A 354 -13.21 18.56 -11.25
N GLY A 355 -12.60 17.47 -11.70
CA GLY A 355 -12.12 17.28 -13.07
C GLY A 355 -10.72 17.87 -13.35
N ASP A 356 -10.07 18.54 -12.40
CA ASP A 356 -8.67 18.92 -12.55
C ASP A 356 -7.76 17.69 -12.49
N VAL A 357 -6.67 17.68 -13.24
CA VAL A 357 -5.60 16.71 -13.04
C VAL A 357 -4.40 17.40 -12.42
N VAL A 358 -3.99 16.98 -11.24
CA VAL A 358 -2.74 17.46 -10.62
C VAL A 358 -1.58 16.79 -11.34
N THR A 359 -0.76 17.61 -12.01
CA THR A 359 0.36 17.14 -12.87
C THR A 359 1.73 17.38 -12.26
N ALA A 360 1.88 18.35 -11.33
CA ALA A 360 3.14 18.57 -10.63
C ALA A 360 2.92 19.19 -9.24
N VAL A 361 3.89 18.95 -8.33
CA VAL A 361 4.00 19.57 -7.01
C VAL A 361 5.37 20.23 -6.91
N ASN A 362 5.43 21.52 -6.65
CA ASN A 362 6.66 22.33 -6.60
C ASN A 362 7.54 22.15 -7.86
N GLY A 363 6.92 22.03 -9.03
CA GLY A 363 7.59 21.81 -10.31
C GLY A 363 7.99 20.36 -10.61
N GLU A 364 7.91 19.47 -9.65
CA GLU A 364 8.22 18.04 -9.83
C GLU A 364 7.00 17.27 -10.37
N PRO A 365 7.11 16.54 -11.50
CA PRO A 365 6.00 15.83 -12.09
C PRO A 365 5.39 14.77 -11.16
N VAL A 366 4.07 14.71 -11.12
CA VAL A 366 3.30 13.68 -10.41
C VAL A 366 3.02 12.52 -11.35
N LYS A 367 3.46 11.32 -10.97
CA LYS A 367 3.29 10.10 -11.77
C LYS A 367 1.84 9.61 -11.76
N ASP A 368 1.27 9.52 -10.57
CA ASP A 368 -0.08 8.99 -10.33
C ASP A 368 -0.70 9.57 -9.04
N ALA A 369 -1.92 9.15 -8.71
CA ALA A 369 -2.64 9.59 -7.52
C ALA A 369 -1.90 9.25 -6.21
N ARG A 370 -1.18 8.12 -6.18
CA ARG A 370 -0.42 7.68 -5.02
C ARG A 370 0.83 8.54 -4.82
N ASP A 371 1.56 8.82 -5.90
CA ASP A 371 2.72 9.72 -5.87
C ASP A 371 2.32 11.12 -5.36
N LEU A 372 1.16 11.64 -5.81
CA LEU A 372 0.62 12.89 -5.25
C LEU A 372 0.39 12.80 -3.74
N ALA A 373 -0.28 11.75 -3.27
CA ALA A 373 -0.57 11.57 -1.85
C ALA A 373 0.72 11.46 -1.01
N LYS A 374 1.72 10.69 -1.48
CA LYS A 374 3.04 10.57 -0.84
C LYS A 374 3.76 11.93 -0.76
N ARG A 375 3.83 12.67 -1.88
CA ARG A 375 4.49 13.99 -1.94
C ARG A 375 3.84 15.00 -1.00
N ILE A 376 2.52 15.10 -1.04
CA ILE A 376 1.78 16.01 -0.16
C ILE A 376 1.91 15.59 1.30
N GLY A 377 1.78 14.28 1.59
CA GLY A 377 1.93 13.74 2.94
C GLY A 377 3.31 13.95 3.56
N ALA A 378 4.36 14.04 2.74
CA ALA A 378 5.72 14.35 3.18
C ALA A 378 5.94 15.85 3.50
N LEU A 379 5.07 16.75 3.03
CA LEU A 379 5.16 18.17 3.34
C LEU A 379 4.63 18.44 4.75
N ARG A 380 5.30 19.33 5.47
CA ARG A 380 4.82 19.78 6.79
C ARG A 380 3.57 20.65 6.63
N PRO A 381 2.56 20.48 7.50
CA PRO A 381 1.45 21.44 7.58
C PRO A 381 1.96 22.88 7.70
N GLY A 382 1.28 23.81 7.02
CA GLY A 382 1.69 25.20 6.95
C GLY A 382 2.70 25.54 5.83
N THR A 383 3.24 24.54 5.12
CA THR A 383 4.14 24.78 3.99
C THR A 383 3.39 25.36 2.80
N LYS A 384 3.92 26.46 2.22
CA LYS A 384 3.44 26.98 0.94
C LYS A 384 3.95 26.10 -0.19
N THR A 385 3.06 25.69 -1.07
CA THR A 385 3.33 24.69 -2.10
C THR A 385 2.67 25.10 -3.41
N ASP A 386 3.39 24.96 -4.51
CA ASP A 386 2.87 25.19 -5.85
C ASP A 386 2.32 23.89 -6.41
N ILE A 387 1.04 23.89 -6.80
CA ILE A 387 0.36 22.75 -7.41
C ILE A 387 0.06 23.10 -8.87
N THR A 388 0.65 22.37 -9.78
CA THR A 388 0.32 22.49 -11.21
C THR A 388 -0.84 21.55 -11.54
N ILE A 389 -1.88 22.11 -12.14
CA ILE A 389 -3.07 21.40 -12.58
C ILE A 389 -3.25 21.52 -14.09
N TRP A 390 -3.85 20.49 -14.69
CA TRP A 390 -4.41 20.51 -16.02
C TRP A 390 -5.90 20.74 -15.94
N ARG A 391 -6.39 21.82 -16.55
CA ARG A 391 -7.81 22.21 -16.57
C ARG A 391 -8.19 22.74 -17.93
N ASN A 392 -9.21 22.17 -18.55
CA ASN A 392 -9.74 22.63 -19.87
C ASN A 392 -8.65 22.76 -20.94
N GLY A 393 -7.78 21.77 -21.07
CA GLY A 393 -6.71 21.74 -22.07
C GLY A 393 -5.52 22.68 -21.79
N LYS A 394 -5.40 23.21 -20.57
CA LYS A 394 -4.33 24.16 -20.21
C LYS A 394 -3.72 23.80 -18.86
N SER A 395 -2.40 23.96 -18.76
CA SER A 395 -1.66 23.89 -17.51
C SER A 395 -1.79 25.20 -16.74
N GLN A 396 -2.04 25.11 -15.42
CA GLN A 396 -2.14 26.27 -14.50
C GLN A 396 -1.45 25.90 -13.20
N THR A 397 -0.75 26.87 -12.57
CA THR A 397 -0.16 26.68 -11.26
C THR A 397 -0.97 27.45 -10.21
N LEU A 398 -1.35 26.76 -9.15
CA LEU A 398 -2.06 27.29 -7.99
C LEU A 398 -1.13 27.23 -6.78
N GLN A 399 -1.05 28.29 -6.02
CA GLN A 399 -0.32 28.31 -4.76
C GLN A 399 -1.28 28.06 -3.59
N LEU A 400 -0.93 27.13 -2.71
CA LEU A 400 -1.69 26.83 -1.50
C LEU A 400 -0.80 26.62 -0.29
N THR A 401 -1.41 26.71 0.89
CA THR A 401 -0.78 26.30 2.15
C THR A 401 -1.30 24.92 2.53
N VAL A 402 -0.38 23.98 2.66
CA VAL A 402 -0.69 22.59 3.02
C VAL A 402 -1.34 22.53 4.40
N GLY A 403 -2.48 21.86 4.52
CA GLY A 403 -3.18 21.63 5.78
C GLY A 403 -2.63 20.44 6.55
N THR A 404 -3.17 20.22 7.75
CA THR A 404 -2.93 18.99 8.52
C THR A 404 -3.95 17.94 8.13
N LEU A 405 -3.49 16.72 7.83
CA LEU A 405 -4.34 15.59 7.53
C LEU A 405 -5.23 15.27 8.74
N PRO A 406 -6.57 15.29 8.60
CA PRO A 406 -7.50 14.97 9.70
C PRO A 406 -7.36 13.50 10.15
N PRO A 407 -7.64 13.19 11.43
CA PRO A 407 -7.79 11.81 11.90
C PRO A 407 -8.92 11.08 11.14
N GLU A 408 -8.77 9.77 10.94
CA GLU A 408 -9.70 8.95 10.12
C GLU A 408 -11.17 9.01 10.55
N GLN A 409 -11.46 9.14 11.83
CA GLN A 409 -12.83 9.23 12.37
C GLN A 409 -13.66 10.42 11.84
N LYS A 410 -13.03 11.41 11.21
CA LYS A 410 -13.72 12.57 10.59
C LYS A 410 -13.94 12.42 9.09
N MET A 411 -13.45 11.34 8.46
CA MET A 411 -13.55 11.11 7.02
C MET A 411 -14.70 10.20 6.61
N ALA A 412 -15.43 9.61 7.57
CA ALA A 412 -16.59 8.78 7.29
C ALA A 412 -17.71 9.62 6.69
N SER A 413 -18.16 9.23 5.50
CA SER A 413 -19.23 9.85 4.73
C SER A 413 -20.53 9.86 5.55
N LYS A 414 -21.28 10.95 5.45
CA LYS A 414 -22.70 10.96 5.86
C LYS A 414 -23.46 10.11 4.85
N ASP A 415 -23.80 8.90 5.24
CA ASP A 415 -24.78 8.08 4.51
C ASP A 415 -26.14 8.78 4.51
N GLY A 416 -26.56 9.19 3.34
CA GLY A 416 -27.90 9.64 3.06
C GLY A 416 -28.73 8.49 2.50
N ASN A 417 -29.59 7.93 3.30
CA ASN A 417 -30.56 6.92 2.91
C ASN A 417 -31.70 7.58 2.13
N ASN A 418 -31.88 7.30 0.84
CA ASN A 418 -33.07 7.68 0.08
C ASN A 418 -33.66 6.46 -0.63
N GLN A 419 -34.88 6.12 -0.21
CA GLN A 419 -35.75 5.14 -0.86
C GLN A 419 -36.36 5.73 -2.13
N GLN A 420 -36.40 4.91 -3.19
CA GLN A 420 -36.97 5.24 -4.49
C GLN A 420 -38.49 5.24 -4.48
N ASP A 421 -39.07 6.28 -5.11
CA ASP A 421 -40.44 6.28 -5.60
C ASP A 421 -40.41 6.43 -7.13
N GLN A 422 -41.11 5.53 -7.86
CA GLN A 422 -41.10 5.46 -9.32
C GLN A 422 -42.24 6.30 -9.89
N GLY A 423 -41.93 7.44 -10.45
CA GLY A 423 -42.84 8.24 -11.30
C GLY A 423 -42.43 8.15 -12.75
N ASP A 424 -43.44 8.09 -13.64
CA ASP A 424 -43.33 8.05 -15.11
C ASP A 424 -42.60 9.31 -15.63
N GLN A 425 -41.30 9.20 -15.94
CA GLN A 425 -40.47 10.32 -16.38
C GLN A 425 -39.82 10.03 -17.73
N LYS A 426 -39.67 11.05 -18.55
CA LYS A 426 -39.18 11.00 -19.93
C LYS A 426 -37.78 10.41 -20.01
N GLN A 427 -37.69 9.14 -20.42
CA GLN A 427 -36.44 8.39 -20.55
C GLN A 427 -35.76 8.71 -21.88
N THR A 428 -34.43 8.77 -21.90
CA THR A 428 -33.63 8.94 -23.11
C THR A 428 -32.70 7.75 -23.26
N SER A 429 -32.78 7.04 -24.39
CA SER A 429 -31.86 5.97 -24.71
C SER A 429 -30.60 6.54 -25.38
N LEU A 430 -29.43 6.29 -24.78
CA LEU A 430 -28.12 6.61 -25.32
C LEU A 430 -27.51 5.33 -25.89
N SER A 431 -28.02 4.89 -27.03
CA SER A 431 -27.71 3.59 -27.65
C SER A 431 -26.23 3.43 -28.02
N SER A 432 -25.48 4.53 -28.24
CA SER A 432 -24.03 4.51 -28.47
C SER A 432 -23.26 4.06 -27.24
N LEU A 433 -23.76 4.32 -26.04
CA LEU A 433 -23.17 3.95 -24.77
C LEU A 433 -23.79 2.68 -24.16
N GLY A 434 -24.95 2.27 -24.67
CA GLY A 434 -25.74 1.14 -24.15
C GLY A 434 -26.44 1.44 -22.83
N ILE A 435 -26.84 2.70 -22.56
CA ILE A 435 -27.57 3.08 -21.35
C ILE A 435 -28.88 3.80 -21.69
N THR A 436 -29.85 3.64 -20.80
CA THR A 436 -31.06 4.48 -20.77
C THR A 436 -30.99 5.33 -19.52
N VAL A 437 -31.21 6.62 -19.66
CA VAL A 437 -31.15 7.60 -18.57
C VAL A 437 -32.48 8.34 -18.44
N GLY A 438 -32.77 8.81 -17.25
CA GLY A 438 -33.94 9.64 -16.94
C GLY A 438 -33.57 10.77 -15.96
N PRO A 439 -34.50 11.71 -15.74
CA PRO A 439 -34.28 12.78 -14.78
C PRO A 439 -34.17 12.23 -13.35
N THR A 440 -33.46 12.95 -12.51
CA THR A 440 -33.40 12.73 -11.07
C THR A 440 -34.45 13.55 -10.35
N ASP A 441 -34.88 13.16 -9.16
CA ASP A 441 -35.90 13.85 -8.36
C ASP A 441 -35.45 15.27 -7.93
N ASP A 442 -34.16 15.48 -7.75
CA ASP A 442 -33.55 16.75 -7.36
C ASP A 442 -33.17 17.64 -8.57
N GLY A 443 -33.37 17.14 -9.79
CA GLY A 443 -33.03 17.84 -11.04
C GLY A 443 -31.51 17.99 -11.28
N LYS A 444 -30.66 17.31 -10.50
CA LYS A 444 -29.20 17.35 -10.63
C LYS A 444 -28.69 16.03 -11.20
N GLY A 445 -28.04 16.10 -12.35
CA GLY A 445 -27.58 14.90 -13.03
C GLY A 445 -28.73 14.15 -13.72
N VAL A 446 -28.41 12.96 -14.20
CA VAL A 446 -29.40 12.02 -14.78
C VAL A 446 -29.22 10.65 -14.14
N ALA A 447 -30.35 9.98 -13.84
CA ALA A 447 -30.32 8.63 -13.29
C ALA A 447 -30.10 7.60 -14.39
N VAL A 448 -29.29 6.60 -14.17
CA VAL A 448 -29.11 5.44 -15.05
C VAL A 448 -30.24 4.44 -14.77
N ILE A 449 -31.17 4.29 -15.69
CA ILE A 449 -32.35 3.43 -15.56
C ILE A 449 -32.03 1.99 -15.97
N SER A 450 -31.22 1.81 -17.02
CA SER A 450 -30.79 0.50 -17.48
C SER A 450 -29.45 0.58 -18.19
N VAL A 451 -28.70 -0.52 -18.13
CA VAL A 451 -27.40 -0.69 -18.79
C VAL A 451 -27.40 -2.00 -19.56
N ASP A 452 -27.05 -1.94 -20.85
CA ASP A 452 -26.81 -3.15 -21.66
C ASP A 452 -25.53 -3.84 -21.14
N PRO A 453 -25.59 -5.11 -20.72
CA PRO A 453 -24.42 -5.82 -20.17
C PRO A 453 -23.25 -5.96 -21.16
N ASN A 454 -23.48 -5.80 -22.47
CA ASN A 454 -22.44 -5.88 -23.51
C ASN A 454 -22.06 -4.48 -24.04
N SER A 455 -22.14 -3.46 -23.23
CA SER A 455 -21.90 -2.07 -23.63
C SER A 455 -20.63 -1.48 -23.00
N ALA A 456 -20.12 -0.40 -23.62
CA ALA A 456 -19.01 0.38 -23.09
C ALA A 456 -19.30 0.93 -21.67
N ALA A 457 -20.53 1.24 -21.35
CA ALA A 457 -20.93 1.67 -20.01
C ALA A 457 -20.83 0.54 -18.99
N ALA A 458 -21.25 -0.68 -19.35
CA ALA A 458 -21.09 -1.85 -18.48
C ALA A 458 -19.62 -2.19 -18.24
N ASP A 459 -18.80 -2.15 -19.30
CA ASP A 459 -17.34 -2.37 -19.21
C ASP A 459 -16.66 -1.32 -18.30
N ALA A 460 -17.15 -0.07 -18.33
CA ALA A 460 -16.71 0.99 -17.43
C ALA A 460 -17.28 0.87 -16.00
N GLY A 461 -18.09 -0.17 -15.74
CA GLY A 461 -18.68 -0.46 -14.43
C GLY A 461 -19.81 0.46 -14.03
N ILE A 462 -20.50 1.13 -14.98
CA ILE A 462 -21.74 1.85 -14.74
C ILE A 462 -22.86 0.85 -14.51
N LYS A 463 -23.71 1.11 -13.53
CA LYS A 463 -24.81 0.23 -13.12
C LYS A 463 -26.14 0.98 -13.12
N GLN A 464 -27.23 0.22 -13.16
CA GLN A 464 -28.55 0.76 -12.88
C GLN A 464 -28.58 1.36 -11.47
N GLY A 465 -29.13 2.56 -11.34
CA GLY A 465 -29.18 3.33 -10.10
C GLY A 465 -28.05 4.34 -9.95
N ASP A 466 -26.95 4.22 -10.72
CA ASP A 466 -25.91 5.25 -10.74
C ASP A 466 -26.46 6.58 -11.27
N ARG A 467 -25.82 7.69 -10.89
CA ARG A 467 -26.16 9.04 -11.39
C ARG A 467 -25.00 9.60 -12.20
N ILE A 468 -25.27 10.07 -13.40
CA ILE A 468 -24.32 10.84 -14.22
C ILE A 468 -24.49 12.31 -13.87
N ALA A 469 -23.52 12.88 -13.15
CA ALA A 469 -23.56 14.26 -12.68
C ALA A 469 -23.05 15.25 -13.73
N ALA A 470 -21.97 14.89 -14.43
CA ALA A 470 -21.34 15.75 -15.43
C ALA A 470 -20.73 14.95 -16.59
N VAL A 471 -20.61 15.58 -17.75
CA VAL A 471 -19.87 15.08 -18.92
C VAL A 471 -18.90 16.15 -19.39
N ASN A 472 -17.62 15.78 -19.57
CA ASN A 472 -16.54 16.72 -19.93
C ASN A 472 -16.45 17.94 -19.00
N ASN A 473 -16.59 17.71 -17.67
CA ASN A 473 -16.62 18.73 -16.62
C ASN A 473 -17.74 19.76 -16.76
N LYS A 474 -18.83 19.41 -17.45
CA LYS A 474 -20.05 20.21 -17.50
C LYS A 474 -21.20 19.42 -16.91
N ASP A 475 -21.89 20.02 -15.96
CA ASP A 475 -23.07 19.42 -15.35
C ASP A 475 -24.10 19.10 -16.42
N VAL A 476 -24.80 17.97 -16.27
CA VAL A 476 -25.85 17.53 -17.16
C VAL A 476 -27.12 17.25 -16.35
N SER A 477 -28.29 17.57 -16.91
CA SER A 477 -29.60 17.36 -16.30
C SER A 477 -30.54 16.57 -17.21
N SER A 478 -30.10 16.23 -18.42
CA SER A 478 -30.88 15.46 -19.39
C SER A 478 -30.01 14.61 -20.30
N GLY A 479 -30.57 13.53 -20.85
CA GLY A 479 -29.89 12.71 -21.87
C GLY A 479 -29.52 13.49 -23.14
N ASN A 480 -30.26 14.54 -23.49
CA ASN A 480 -29.94 15.40 -24.64
C ASN A 480 -28.65 16.22 -24.38
N GLU A 481 -28.44 16.67 -23.16
CA GLU A 481 -27.20 17.36 -22.78
C GLU A 481 -26.00 16.43 -22.84
N ILE A 482 -26.14 15.16 -22.42
CA ILE A 482 -25.11 14.15 -22.60
C ILE A 482 -24.76 14.01 -24.09
N THR A 483 -25.75 13.82 -24.94
CA THR A 483 -25.54 13.71 -26.41
C THR A 483 -24.83 14.94 -26.96
N SER A 484 -25.22 16.14 -26.52
CA SER A 484 -24.59 17.40 -26.96
C SER A 484 -23.11 17.47 -26.53
N GLN A 485 -22.74 16.96 -25.32
CA GLN A 485 -21.35 16.91 -24.86
C GLN A 485 -20.53 15.85 -25.60
N LEU A 486 -21.12 14.72 -25.98
CA LEU A 486 -20.49 13.71 -26.84
C LEU A 486 -20.19 14.28 -28.23
N ASP A 487 -21.17 14.95 -28.85
CA ASP A 487 -21.00 15.60 -30.16
C ASP A 487 -19.94 16.70 -30.14
N ALA A 488 -19.89 17.48 -29.05
CA ALA A 488 -18.86 18.50 -28.87
C ALA A 488 -17.45 17.88 -28.76
N ALA A 489 -17.30 16.82 -27.99
CA ALA A 489 -16.01 16.11 -27.86
C ALA A 489 -15.58 15.51 -29.20
N LYS A 490 -16.52 14.94 -29.96
CA LYS A 490 -16.26 14.41 -31.30
C LYS A 490 -15.79 15.49 -32.28
N LYS A 491 -16.43 16.66 -32.27
CA LYS A 491 -16.03 17.82 -33.12
C LYS A 491 -14.63 18.32 -32.78
N GLU A 492 -14.19 18.15 -31.52
CA GLU A 492 -12.84 18.46 -31.06
C GLU A 492 -11.84 17.33 -31.38
N GLY A 493 -12.27 16.26 -32.05
CA GLY A 493 -11.43 15.12 -32.44
C GLY A 493 -11.15 14.14 -31.31
N ARG A 494 -11.89 14.20 -30.19
CA ARG A 494 -11.76 13.24 -29.08
C ARG A 494 -12.59 12.00 -29.35
N THR A 495 -12.00 10.83 -29.14
CA THR A 495 -12.69 9.54 -29.26
C THR A 495 -13.35 9.12 -27.96
N LYS A 496 -12.98 9.77 -26.84
CA LYS A 496 -13.50 9.53 -25.48
C LYS A 496 -14.08 10.81 -24.87
N ALA A 497 -15.11 10.65 -24.06
CA ALA A 497 -15.70 11.70 -23.23
C ALA A 497 -15.60 11.30 -21.75
N LEU A 498 -15.33 12.26 -20.89
CA LEU A 498 -15.17 12.06 -19.44
C LEU A 498 -16.54 12.16 -18.77
N PHE A 499 -16.97 11.12 -18.07
CA PHE A 499 -18.22 11.09 -17.30
C PHE A 499 -17.92 11.10 -15.82
N GLN A 500 -18.55 12.00 -15.08
CA GLN A 500 -18.60 11.95 -13.62
C GLN A 500 -19.83 11.14 -13.21
N VAL A 501 -19.58 10.01 -12.56
CA VAL A 501 -20.61 9.07 -12.12
C VAL A 501 -20.63 9.04 -10.60
N GLU A 502 -21.79 9.23 -10.01
CA GLU A 502 -22.05 9.11 -8.58
C GLU A 502 -22.72 7.77 -8.32
N THR A 503 -22.20 7.04 -7.37
CA THR A 503 -22.64 5.71 -6.95
C THR A 503 -22.87 5.70 -5.45
N ASP A 504 -23.42 4.63 -4.88
CA ASP A 504 -23.54 4.43 -3.42
C ASP A 504 -22.20 4.52 -2.69
N ASN A 505 -21.10 4.23 -3.39
CA ASN A 505 -19.75 4.27 -2.83
C ASN A 505 -19.02 5.62 -3.04
N GLY A 506 -19.72 6.64 -3.53
CA GLY A 506 -19.17 7.97 -3.83
C GLY A 506 -19.03 8.26 -5.31
N SER A 507 -18.40 9.39 -5.63
CA SER A 507 -18.23 9.88 -7.02
C SER A 507 -16.93 9.33 -7.64
N ARG A 508 -16.97 9.06 -8.95
CA ARG A 508 -15.81 8.67 -9.75
C ARG A 508 -15.94 9.16 -11.18
N PHE A 509 -14.82 9.19 -11.90
CA PHE A 509 -14.79 9.48 -13.32
C PHE A 509 -14.55 8.20 -14.14
N VAL A 510 -15.24 8.10 -15.25
CA VAL A 510 -15.02 7.08 -16.28
C VAL A 510 -14.97 7.74 -17.66
N ALA A 511 -14.18 7.17 -18.57
CA ALA A 511 -14.14 7.64 -19.95
C ALA A 511 -14.92 6.68 -20.83
N LEU A 512 -15.89 7.21 -21.58
CA LEU A 512 -16.71 6.44 -22.51
C LEU A 512 -16.47 6.91 -23.95
N PRO A 513 -16.67 6.03 -24.96
CA PRO A 513 -16.51 6.41 -26.36
C PRO A 513 -17.51 7.49 -26.79
N THR A 514 -17.07 8.39 -27.69
CA THR A 514 -17.94 9.42 -28.28
C THR A 514 -18.83 8.88 -29.43
N ASP A 515 -18.45 7.71 -29.97
CA ASP A 515 -19.18 7.00 -31.04
C ASP A 515 -19.51 5.56 -30.63
N LYS A 516 -20.38 4.90 -31.41
CA LYS A 516 -20.42 3.42 -31.39
C LYS A 516 -19.07 2.88 -31.85
N GLY A 517 -18.41 2.13 -30.99
CA GLY A 517 -17.20 1.40 -31.32
C GLY A 517 -17.42 0.36 -32.42
#